data_b658d66430714338036fe199ffc2ecb7
#
_entry.id   b658d66430714338036fe199ffc2ecb7
#
_cell.length_a   1.000
_cell.length_b   1.000
_cell.length_c   1.000
_cell.angle_alpha   90.00
_cell.angle_beta   90.00
_cell.angle_gamma   90.00
#
_symmetry.space_group_name_H-M   'P 1'
#
loop_
_entity.id
_entity.type
_entity.pdbx_description
1 polymer ?
#
loop_
_entity_poly.entity_id
_entity_poly.type
_entity_poly.pdbx_seq_one_letter_code
_entity_poly.pdbx_strand_id
1 'polypeptide(L)'
;MALRLRRSVPITPSLKRRCPRRAVVMNLDALSTIQSFLDRQTLLACMMTSKDLYHSGVRFLLRFDTSLTTDAHVQSFAAFVARDRRTRLHLLRHFSLEISDTTSSAVPLAKDLLLDVLSYSPLLEKLVIEGFTSSLGDDTTVVRLITHLRHLKELHILVSRDTAPALLSDLSAPVAKLDIHVLDDLGDPWEAMPMVTRFTRSLEELCLSALVTLTSLPNHAVFPRMHRLSLNGAYFRHVAPLLFAFPNLNELYVAYAHLHQHEIEDTRASNIAAQAVRRWEKLDDLSGVLRALYVAAIDADVHRMSIQLVDCLETDIMRLNAVLEPTRPRVLNLDFLLRLVRELPNMIPEEAGKNLQALRLCINMAACTPDMCAESILDGIYGLLAPFSSLTHLTVRLFCPDWSTDSREAYRDRVAAFRGMEIHSIAERVVEEVPNLRHLMLDICPGATLTQTDGPQLSSGRAAEYWECREGQVALGEWAEGERLMTDVGL
;
A
#
# COMPACT_ATOMS: atom_id res chain seq x y z
N MET A 1 -5.01 -50.35 40.58
CA MET A 1 -3.63 -49.83 40.69
C MET A 1 -3.66 -48.59 41.58
N ALA A 2 -3.17 -48.72 42.81
CA ALA A 2 -3.41 -47.80 43.91
C ALA A 2 -2.36 -46.67 43.92
N LEU A 3 -2.79 -45.43 43.88
CA LEU A 3 -1.95 -44.25 44.05
C LEU A 3 -1.76 -43.95 45.54
N ARG A 4 -0.55 -44.04 46.00
CA ARG A 4 -0.15 -43.70 47.35
C ARG A 4 -0.08 -42.17 47.53
N LEU A 5 -0.94 -41.65 48.39
CA LEU A 5 -0.88 -40.31 48.94
C LEU A 5 0.33 -40.18 49.88
N ARG A 6 1.28 -39.31 49.53
CA ARG A 6 2.34 -38.86 50.43
C ARG A 6 1.79 -37.76 51.34
N ARG A 7 1.87 -38.01 52.68
CA ARG A 7 1.60 -37.05 53.73
C ARG A 7 2.58 -35.89 53.68
N SER A 8 2.08 -34.67 53.56
CA SER A 8 2.85 -33.44 53.69
C SER A 8 3.09 -33.13 55.18
N VAL A 9 4.36 -32.87 55.51
CA VAL A 9 4.81 -32.38 56.82
C VAL A 9 4.38 -30.90 56.94
N PRO A 10 3.84 -30.45 58.10
CA PRO A 10 3.52 -29.05 58.30
C PRO A 10 4.78 -28.23 58.53
N ILE A 11 5.05 -27.29 57.59
CA ILE A 11 6.08 -26.29 57.77
C ILE A 11 5.50 -25.16 58.61
N THR A 12 5.99 -24.98 59.81
CA THR A 12 5.68 -23.86 60.70
C THR A 12 6.08 -22.52 60.01
N PRO A 13 5.20 -21.54 59.90
CA PRO A 13 5.54 -20.27 59.30
C PRO A 13 6.41 -19.44 60.23
N SER A 14 7.67 -19.26 59.86
CA SER A 14 8.58 -18.29 60.48
C SER A 14 7.98 -16.89 60.32
N LEU A 15 7.68 -16.26 61.45
CA LEU A 15 7.25 -14.86 61.56
C LEU A 15 8.35 -13.92 61.05
N LYS A 16 8.44 -13.72 59.74
CA LYS A 16 9.22 -12.63 59.15
C LYS A 16 8.54 -11.31 59.52
N ARG A 17 9.19 -10.52 60.37
CA ARG A 17 8.82 -9.12 60.65
C ARG A 17 8.60 -8.40 59.32
N ARG A 18 7.33 -8.13 58.98
CA ARG A 18 6.98 -7.26 57.86
C ARG A 18 7.42 -5.85 58.21
N CYS A 19 8.52 -5.37 57.61
CA CYS A 19 8.77 -3.94 57.56
C CYS A 19 7.52 -3.26 57.00
N PRO A 20 6.98 -2.22 57.62
CA PRO A 20 5.87 -1.48 57.06
C PRO A 20 6.32 -0.88 55.75
N ARG A 21 5.90 -1.49 54.63
CA ARG A 21 6.07 -0.89 53.30
C ARG A 21 5.35 0.46 53.37
N ARG A 22 6.10 1.56 53.44
CA ARG A 22 5.54 2.89 53.21
C ARG A 22 4.82 2.83 51.87
N ALA A 23 3.50 2.87 51.87
CA ALA A 23 2.72 3.01 50.66
C ALA A 23 3.13 4.36 50.04
N VAL A 24 3.81 4.29 48.94
CA VAL A 24 4.05 5.50 48.12
C VAL A 24 2.69 5.88 47.57
N VAL A 25 2.08 6.89 48.16
CA VAL A 25 0.86 7.49 47.63
C VAL A 25 1.26 8.27 46.39
N MET A 26 1.21 7.63 45.23
CA MET A 26 1.41 8.33 43.95
C MET A 26 0.19 9.21 43.67
N ASN A 27 0.44 10.46 43.33
CA ASN A 27 -0.60 11.39 42.91
C ASN A 27 -1.24 10.87 41.62
N LEU A 28 -2.58 10.71 41.58
CA LEU A 28 -3.33 10.27 40.41
C LEU A 28 -3.11 11.17 39.19
N ASP A 29 -2.89 12.46 39.39
CA ASP A 29 -2.59 13.39 38.29
C ASP A 29 -1.22 13.11 37.66
N ALA A 30 -0.22 12.79 38.50
CA ALA A 30 1.11 12.37 38.01
C ALA A 30 1.02 11.04 37.22
N LEU A 31 0.25 10.08 37.75
CA LEU A 31 0.02 8.80 37.04
C LEU A 31 -0.72 9.01 35.72
N SER A 32 -1.72 9.86 35.69
CA SER A 32 -2.45 10.22 34.48
C SER A 32 -1.54 10.92 33.45
N THR A 33 -0.64 11.79 33.92
CA THR A 33 0.36 12.41 33.04
C THR A 33 1.31 11.37 32.47
N ILE A 34 1.80 10.44 33.29
CA ILE A 34 2.62 9.31 32.82
C ILE A 34 1.87 8.50 31.76
N GLN A 35 0.62 8.12 32.01
CA GLN A 35 -0.21 7.34 31.06
C GLN A 35 -0.34 8.04 29.69
N SER A 36 -0.30 9.38 29.64
CA SER A 36 -0.43 10.11 28.38
C SER A 36 0.78 9.98 27.45
N PHE A 37 1.92 9.50 27.96
CA PHE A 37 3.17 9.29 27.22
C PHE A 37 3.46 7.82 26.93
N LEU A 38 2.64 6.88 27.45
CA LEU A 38 2.85 5.46 27.23
C LEU A 38 2.40 5.04 25.83
N ASP A 39 3.13 4.12 25.24
CA ASP A 39 2.63 3.37 24.07
C ASP A 39 1.42 2.48 24.45
N ARG A 40 0.72 1.97 23.44
CA ARG A 40 -0.51 1.20 23.63
C ARG A 40 -0.31 -0.04 24.52
N GLN A 41 0.78 -0.78 24.33
CA GLN A 41 1.00 -2.04 25.07
C GLN A 41 1.32 -1.75 26.54
N THR A 42 2.20 -0.80 26.80
CA THR A 42 2.56 -0.36 28.14
C THR A 42 1.38 0.26 28.87
N LEU A 43 0.54 1.03 28.17
CA LEU A 43 -0.70 1.60 28.74
C LEU A 43 -1.67 0.48 29.14
N LEU A 44 -1.91 -0.51 28.29
CA LEU A 44 -2.75 -1.66 28.63
C LEU A 44 -2.24 -2.44 29.83
N ALA A 45 -0.93 -2.71 29.89
CA ALA A 45 -0.30 -3.34 31.04
C ALA A 45 -0.51 -2.52 32.34
N CYS A 46 -0.33 -1.20 32.25
CA CYS A 46 -0.57 -0.28 33.36
C CYS A 46 -2.05 -0.33 33.82
N MET A 47 -3.00 -0.29 32.87
CA MET A 47 -4.43 -0.34 33.16
C MET A 47 -4.87 -1.66 33.83
N MET A 48 -4.18 -2.77 33.61
CA MET A 48 -4.44 -4.05 34.25
C MET A 48 -4.02 -4.11 35.73
N THR A 49 -3.21 -3.15 36.21
CA THR A 49 -2.69 -3.20 37.60
C THR A 49 -3.67 -2.71 38.65
N SER A 50 -4.57 -1.76 38.32
CA SER A 50 -5.59 -1.27 39.24
C SER A 50 -6.81 -0.69 38.52
N LYS A 51 -7.96 -0.63 39.25
CA LYS A 51 -9.20 -0.04 38.70
C LYS A 51 -9.05 1.46 38.40
N ASP A 52 -8.31 2.20 39.23
CA ASP A 52 -8.12 3.64 39.05
C ASP A 52 -7.29 3.92 37.80
N LEU A 53 -6.22 3.14 37.59
CA LEU A 53 -5.41 3.22 36.37
C LEU A 53 -6.16 2.76 35.13
N TYR A 54 -7.07 1.79 35.26
CA TYR A 54 -7.96 1.39 34.18
C TYR A 54 -8.87 2.56 33.77
N HIS A 55 -9.57 3.19 34.70
CA HIS A 55 -10.48 4.28 34.39
C HIS A 55 -9.77 5.51 33.84
N SER A 56 -8.62 5.87 34.40
CA SER A 56 -7.82 7.00 33.90
C SER A 56 -7.20 6.70 32.53
N GLY A 57 -6.82 5.44 32.27
CA GLY A 57 -6.17 5.00 31.04
C GLY A 57 -7.09 4.95 29.81
N VAL A 58 -8.41 4.70 30.02
CA VAL A 58 -9.38 4.56 28.92
C VAL A 58 -9.35 5.75 27.96
N ARG A 59 -9.24 6.98 28.47
CA ARG A 59 -9.18 8.20 27.63
C ARG A 59 -7.93 8.27 26.74
N PHE A 60 -6.82 7.68 27.18
CA PHE A 60 -5.59 7.64 26.40
C PHE A 60 -5.63 6.47 25.41
N LEU A 61 -6.18 5.32 25.83
CA LEU A 61 -6.36 4.15 24.95
C LEU A 61 -7.21 4.49 23.72
N LEU A 62 -8.29 5.25 23.89
CA LEU A 62 -9.19 5.65 22.80
C LEU A 62 -8.65 6.76 21.89
N ARG A 63 -7.44 7.25 22.15
CA ARG A 63 -6.71 8.15 21.21
C ARG A 63 -5.84 7.38 20.21
N PHE A 64 -5.47 6.14 20.52
CA PHE A 64 -4.76 5.27 19.58
C PHE A 64 -5.70 4.76 18.50
N ASP A 65 -5.12 4.36 17.39
CA ASP A 65 -5.86 3.74 16.30
C ASP A 65 -6.61 2.49 16.81
N THR A 66 -7.92 2.50 16.61
CA THR A 66 -8.81 1.40 16.94
C THR A 66 -9.19 0.71 15.63
N SER A 67 -8.46 -0.36 15.28
CA SER A 67 -8.71 -1.15 14.07
C SER A 67 -9.40 -2.47 14.43
N LEU A 68 -10.51 -2.74 13.74
CA LEU A 68 -11.34 -3.93 13.90
C LEU A 68 -11.32 -4.72 12.58
N THR A 69 -10.43 -5.70 12.51
CA THR A 69 -10.18 -6.51 11.30
C THR A 69 -10.74 -7.94 11.39
N THR A 70 -11.25 -8.34 12.55
CA THR A 70 -11.81 -9.68 12.82
C THR A 70 -13.09 -9.62 13.64
N ASP A 71 -13.92 -10.65 13.56
CA ASP A 71 -15.14 -10.81 14.37
C ASP A 71 -14.85 -10.69 15.87
N ALA A 72 -13.73 -11.26 16.33
CA ALA A 72 -13.30 -11.19 17.72
C ALA A 72 -12.98 -9.76 18.15
N HIS A 73 -12.35 -8.96 17.27
CA HIS A 73 -12.10 -7.54 17.55
C HIS A 73 -13.40 -6.75 17.67
N VAL A 74 -14.37 -6.98 16.79
CA VAL A 74 -15.69 -6.31 16.84
C VAL A 74 -16.42 -6.66 18.14
N GLN A 75 -16.51 -7.95 18.48
CA GLN A 75 -17.18 -8.40 19.71
C GLN A 75 -16.50 -7.82 20.96
N SER A 76 -15.17 -7.85 21.01
CA SER A 76 -14.39 -7.32 22.14
C SER A 76 -14.58 -5.82 22.31
N PHE A 77 -14.52 -5.07 21.21
CA PHE A 77 -14.70 -3.62 21.24
C PHE A 77 -16.15 -3.22 21.56
N ALA A 78 -17.14 -3.92 21.00
CA ALA A 78 -18.56 -3.71 21.33
C ALA A 78 -18.82 -3.95 22.83
N ALA A 79 -18.30 -5.03 23.41
CA ALA A 79 -18.39 -5.31 24.83
C ALA A 79 -17.66 -4.26 25.69
N PHE A 80 -16.52 -3.78 25.23
CA PHE A 80 -15.80 -2.69 25.89
C PHE A 80 -16.63 -1.41 25.90
N VAL A 81 -17.18 -1.00 24.76
CA VAL A 81 -17.97 0.23 24.62
C VAL A 81 -19.29 0.15 25.39
N ALA A 82 -19.97 -1.01 25.40
CA ALA A 82 -21.27 -1.20 26.04
C ALA A 82 -21.29 -0.84 27.53
N ARG A 83 -20.17 -0.88 28.24
CA ARG A 83 -20.07 -0.54 29.66
C ARG A 83 -20.36 0.94 29.96
N ASP A 84 -19.95 1.84 29.04
CA ASP A 84 -20.20 3.28 29.16
C ASP A 84 -20.11 3.90 27.76
N ARG A 85 -21.13 3.61 26.94
CA ARG A 85 -21.15 3.90 25.51
C ARG A 85 -20.87 5.37 25.21
N ARG A 86 -21.61 6.28 25.82
CA ARG A 86 -21.52 7.71 25.51
C ARG A 86 -20.17 8.29 25.87
N THR A 87 -19.68 8.04 27.09
CA THR A 87 -18.41 8.61 27.55
C THR A 87 -17.23 8.05 26.76
N ARG A 88 -17.22 6.73 26.47
CA ARG A 88 -16.11 6.10 25.76
C ARG A 88 -16.07 6.52 24.30
N LEU A 89 -17.18 6.46 23.58
CA LEU A 89 -17.24 6.87 22.19
C LEU A 89 -16.95 8.36 22.01
N HIS A 90 -17.34 9.22 22.96
CA HIS A 90 -16.99 10.64 22.91
C HIS A 90 -15.46 10.91 22.92
N LEU A 91 -14.68 10.00 23.47
CA LEU A 91 -13.22 10.10 23.52
C LEU A 91 -12.50 9.53 22.29
N LEU A 92 -13.21 8.79 21.44
CA LEU A 92 -12.65 8.13 20.28
C LEU A 92 -12.18 9.14 19.22
N ARG A 93 -10.95 8.96 18.72
CA ARG A 93 -10.35 9.82 17.71
C ARG A 93 -10.16 9.10 16.38
N HIS A 94 -9.76 7.85 16.42
CA HIS A 94 -9.41 7.07 15.24
C HIS A 94 -10.18 5.74 15.28
N PHE A 95 -10.89 5.47 14.20
CA PHE A 95 -11.68 4.24 14.08
C PHE A 95 -11.52 3.66 12.67
N SER A 96 -11.15 2.38 12.62
CA SER A 96 -11.04 1.58 11.40
C SER A 96 -11.86 0.31 11.53
N LEU A 97 -12.69 0.04 10.55
CA LEU A 97 -13.55 -1.13 10.45
C LEU A 97 -13.32 -1.80 9.08
N GLU A 98 -12.57 -2.90 9.10
CA GLU A 98 -12.08 -3.61 7.90
C GLU A 98 -12.58 -5.07 7.97
N ILE A 99 -13.84 -5.31 7.63
CA ILE A 99 -14.47 -6.64 7.75
C ILE A 99 -15.08 -7.03 6.43
N SER A 100 -14.72 -8.21 5.92
CA SER A 100 -15.31 -8.77 4.71
C SER A 100 -16.74 -9.24 4.93
N ASP A 101 -17.68 -8.71 4.15
CA ASP A 101 -19.10 -9.10 4.17
C ASP A 101 -19.34 -10.58 3.85
N THR A 102 -18.41 -11.21 3.13
CA THR A 102 -18.64 -12.54 2.52
C THR A 102 -18.52 -13.69 3.51
N THR A 103 -17.83 -13.51 4.64
CA THR A 103 -17.51 -14.61 5.56
C THR A 103 -17.76 -14.29 7.03
N SER A 104 -18.05 -13.03 7.37
CA SER A 104 -18.15 -12.60 8.77
C SER A 104 -19.56 -12.75 9.34
N SER A 105 -19.66 -13.47 10.46
CA SER A 105 -20.89 -13.55 11.25
C SER A 105 -21.16 -12.28 12.08
N ALA A 106 -20.18 -11.40 12.20
CA ALA A 106 -20.25 -10.19 13.01
C ALA A 106 -20.78 -8.97 12.24
N VAL A 107 -21.13 -9.08 10.98
CA VAL A 107 -21.60 -7.96 10.13
C VAL A 107 -22.75 -7.16 10.79
N PRO A 108 -23.82 -7.76 11.34
CA PRO A 108 -24.89 -6.99 12.00
C PRO A 108 -24.38 -6.21 13.20
N LEU A 109 -23.55 -6.84 14.06
CA LEU A 109 -22.96 -6.19 15.23
C LEU A 109 -22.00 -5.07 14.83
N ALA A 110 -21.22 -5.25 13.76
CA ALA A 110 -20.32 -4.25 13.22
C ALA A 110 -21.06 -3.02 12.69
N LYS A 111 -22.21 -3.24 12.02
CA LYS A 111 -23.10 -2.16 11.57
C LYS A 111 -23.68 -1.36 12.74
N ASP A 112 -24.22 -2.03 13.75
CA ASP A 112 -24.75 -1.37 14.93
C ASP A 112 -23.66 -0.57 15.68
N LEU A 113 -22.46 -1.16 15.78
CA LEU A 113 -21.31 -0.51 16.39
C LEU A 113 -20.88 0.73 15.60
N LEU A 114 -20.83 0.64 14.27
CA LEU A 114 -20.51 1.78 13.41
C LEU A 114 -21.51 2.92 13.60
N LEU A 115 -22.81 2.63 13.61
CA LEU A 115 -23.87 3.63 13.87
C LEU A 115 -23.70 4.29 15.22
N ASP A 116 -23.34 3.52 16.26
CA ASP A 116 -23.03 4.05 17.58
C ASP A 116 -21.78 4.96 17.57
N VAL A 117 -20.70 4.52 16.91
CA VAL A 117 -19.46 5.31 16.75
C VAL A 117 -19.79 6.64 16.08
N LEU A 118 -20.47 6.60 14.94
CA LEU A 118 -20.82 7.82 14.18
C LEU A 118 -21.74 8.76 14.98
N SER A 119 -22.66 8.21 15.80
CA SER A 119 -23.61 9.01 16.58
C SER A 119 -23.00 9.63 17.84
N TYR A 120 -22.00 8.98 18.46
CA TYR A 120 -21.49 9.37 19.77
C TYR A 120 -20.03 9.79 19.79
N SER A 121 -19.33 9.82 18.63
CA SER A 121 -17.92 10.20 18.52
C SER A 121 -17.74 11.55 17.80
N PRO A 122 -18.20 12.67 18.34
CA PRO A 122 -18.14 13.97 17.65
C PRO A 122 -16.70 14.46 17.42
N LEU A 123 -15.73 13.89 18.11
CA LEU A 123 -14.32 14.27 18.06
C LEU A 123 -13.50 13.30 17.18
N LEU A 124 -14.18 12.49 16.35
CA LEU A 124 -13.51 11.55 15.45
C LEU A 124 -12.70 12.32 14.39
N GLU A 125 -11.43 11.97 14.30
CA GLU A 125 -10.45 12.60 13.39
C GLU A 125 -10.12 11.70 12.19
N LYS A 126 -10.15 10.38 12.38
CA LYS A 126 -9.90 9.39 11.34
C LYS A 126 -11.00 8.34 11.31
N LEU A 127 -11.52 8.08 10.12
CA LEU A 127 -12.53 7.05 9.87
C LEU A 127 -12.13 6.23 8.64
N VAL A 128 -11.97 4.93 8.84
CA VAL A 128 -11.73 3.94 7.77
C VAL A 128 -12.86 2.92 7.80
N ILE A 129 -13.51 2.71 6.66
CA ILE A 129 -14.58 1.72 6.47
C ILE A 129 -14.30 0.93 5.20
N GLU A 130 -13.84 -0.31 5.37
CA GLU A 130 -13.56 -1.24 4.28
C GLU A 130 -14.35 -2.54 4.42
N GLY A 131 -14.62 -3.21 3.30
CA GLY A 131 -15.19 -4.56 3.28
C GLY A 131 -16.72 -4.64 3.36
N PHE A 132 -17.42 -3.54 3.65
CA PHE A 132 -18.88 -3.50 3.72
C PHE A 132 -19.49 -3.15 2.35
N THR A 133 -19.32 -4.02 1.36
CA THR A 133 -19.66 -3.70 -0.03
C THR A 133 -21.15 -3.62 -0.31
N SER A 134 -21.97 -4.44 0.35
CA SER A 134 -23.38 -4.60 0.00
C SER A 134 -24.37 -3.94 0.98
N SER A 135 -23.95 -3.70 2.22
CA SER A 135 -24.91 -3.30 3.26
C SER A 135 -24.79 -1.86 3.77
N LEU A 136 -23.65 -1.20 3.57
CA LEU A 136 -23.41 0.16 4.06
C LEU A 136 -23.29 1.21 2.95
N GLY A 137 -22.84 0.81 1.75
CA GLY A 137 -22.65 1.74 0.64
C GLY A 137 -23.91 2.52 0.26
N ASP A 138 -25.09 1.94 0.49
CA ASP A 138 -26.42 2.51 0.21
C ASP A 138 -27.13 3.02 1.45
N ASP A 139 -26.53 2.87 2.65
CA ASP A 139 -27.18 3.33 3.89
C ASP A 139 -27.06 4.84 4.06
N THR A 140 -28.10 5.54 3.62
CA THR A 140 -28.20 7.01 3.72
C THR A 140 -28.06 7.52 5.16
N THR A 141 -28.29 6.67 6.18
CA THR A 141 -28.10 7.01 7.59
C THR A 141 -26.62 7.12 7.92
N VAL A 142 -25.81 6.17 7.46
CA VAL A 142 -24.35 6.18 7.67
C VAL A 142 -23.76 7.41 6.99
N VAL A 143 -24.10 7.66 5.71
CA VAL A 143 -23.64 8.84 4.96
C VAL A 143 -23.96 10.14 5.70
N ARG A 144 -25.23 10.30 6.12
CA ARG A 144 -25.66 11.48 6.89
C ARG A 144 -24.90 11.64 8.22
N LEU A 145 -24.61 10.57 8.93
CA LEU A 145 -23.85 10.65 10.18
C LEU A 145 -22.40 11.06 9.92
N ILE A 146 -21.77 10.55 8.87
CA ILE A 146 -20.40 10.93 8.48
C ILE A 146 -20.35 12.42 8.14
N THR A 147 -21.32 12.97 7.40
CA THR A 147 -21.32 14.39 7.02
C THR A 147 -21.43 15.35 8.20
N HIS A 148 -21.88 14.88 9.37
CA HIS A 148 -21.96 15.65 10.62
C HIS A 148 -20.66 15.63 11.44
N LEU A 149 -19.65 14.82 11.10
CA LEU A 149 -18.36 14.75 11.80
C LEU A 149 -17.50 15.99 11.46
N ARG A 150 -17.47 16.97 12.33
CA ARG A 150 -16.78 18.27 12.08
C ARG A 150 -15.27 18.24 12.26
N HIS A 151 -14.75 17.23 12.96
CA HIS A 151 -13.32 17.10 13.29
C HIS A 151 -12.59 16.11 12.40
N LEU A 152 -13.30 15.49 11.43
CA LEU A 152 -12.74 14.49 10.56
C LEU A 152 -11.64 15.09 9.67
N LYS A 153 -10.46 14.48 9.74
CA LYS A 153 -9.26 14.84 8.95
C LYS A 153 -8.94 13.80 7.89
N GLU A 154 -9.21 12.54 8.22
CA GLU A 154 -8.93 11.39 7.35
C GLU A 154 -10.22 10.59 7.17
N LEU A 155 -10.63 10.40 5.93
CA LEU A 155 -11.76 9.56 5.54
C LEU A 155 -11.33 8.58 4.46
N HIS A 156 -11.43 7.29 4.78
CA HIS A 156 -11.31 6.20 3.81
C HIS A 156 -12.61 5.41 3.82
N ILE A 157 -13.27 5.32 2.68
CA ILE A 157 -14.60 4.70 2.59
C ILE A 157 -14.86 4.08 1.22
N LEU A 158 -15.53 2.92 1.27
CA LEU A 158 -16.09 2.26 0.11
C LEU A 158 -17.58 2.60 0.04
N VAL A 159 -18.03 3.25 -1.03
CA VAL A 159 -19.40 3.73 -1.21
C VAL A 159 -19.96 3.35 -2.57
N SER A 160 -21.29 3.35 -2.70
CA SER A 160 -21.91 3.24 -4.01
C SER A 160 -21.78 4.56 -4.78
N ARG A 161 -21.89 4.47 -6.09
CA ARG A 161 -21.85 5.61 -7.01
C ARG A 161 -22.90 6.68 -6.69
N ASP A 162 -24.10 6.26 -6.30
CA ASP A 162 -25.20 7.17 -6.03
C ASP A 162 -25.01 7.93 -4.70
N THR A 163 -24.30 7.33 -3.75
CA THR A 163 -24.07 7.94 -2.42
C THR A 163 -22.83 8.82 -2.36
N ALA A 164 -21.79 8.56 -3.19
CA ALA A 164 -20.55 9.32 -3.20
C ALA A 164 -20.77 10.85 -3.43
N PRO A 165 -21.61 11.31 -4.38
CA PRO A 165 -21.88 12.72 -4.57
C PRO A 165 -22.51 13.38 -3.34
N ALA A 166 -23.50 12.75 -2.72
CA ALA A 166 -24.17 13.27 -1.52
C ALA A 166 -23.18 13.36 -0.34
N LEU A 167 -22.37 12.31 -0.12
CA LEU A 167 -21.33 12.32 0.89
C LEU A 167 -20.37 13.50 0.71
N LEU A 168 -19.79 13.66 -0.48
CA LEU A 168 -18.82 14.71 -0.75
C LEU A 168 -19.43 16.12 -0.69
N SER A 169 -20.67 16.29 -1.16
CA SER A 169 -21.35 17.59 -1.13
C SER A 169 -21.69 18.05 0.28
N ASP A 170 -22.04 17.12 1.17
CA ASP A 170 -22.56 17.44 2.50
C ASP A 170 -21.47 17.37 3.61
N LEU A 171 -20.31 16.77 3.32
CA LEU A 171 -19.23 16.60 4.28
C LEU A 171 -18.69 17.97 4.74
N SER A 172 -18.95 18.36 5.99
CA SER A 172 -18.61 19.68 6.51
C SER A 172 -17.19 19.81 7.11
N ALA A 173 -16.52 18.68 7.32
CA ALA A 173 -15.19 18.62 7.92
C ALA A 173 -14.09 19.15 6.99
N PRO A 174 -13.01 19.75 7.52
CA PRO A 174 -11.84 20.14 6.74
C PRO A 174 -10.91 18.94 6.51
N VAL A 175 -11.36 17.97 5.69
CA VAL A 175 -10.63 16.73 5.43
C VAL A 175 -9.28 17.02 4.77
N ALA A 176 -8.22 16.42 5.31
CA ALA A 176 -6.87 16.49 4.76
C ALA A 176 -6.55 15.27 3.89
N LYS A 177 -7.04 14.08 4.27
CA LYS A 177 -6.86 12.83 3.51
C LYS A 177 -8.22 12.25 3.15
N LEU A 178 -8.45 12.10 1.86
CA LEU A 178 -9.70 11.60 1.31
C LEU A 178 -9.41 10.42 0.38
N ASP A 179 -9.91 9.25 0.76
CA ASP A 179 -9.81 8.03 -0.01
C ASP A 179 -11.20 7.44 -0.22
N ILE A 180 -11.64 7.46 -1.48
CA ILE A 180 -12.98 7.03 -1.86
C ILE A 180 -12.89 5.94 -2.92
N HIS A 181 -13.37 4.76 -2.54
CA HIS A 181 -13.59 3.65 -3.44
C HIS A 181 -15.07 3.57 -3.82
N VAL A 182 -15.37 3.52 -5.10
CA VAL A 182 -16.75 3.39 -5.60
C VAL A 182 -16.97 2.00 -6.17
N LEU A 183 -18.04 1.35 -5.74
CA LEU A 183 -18.31 -0.08 -5.99
C LEU A 183 -18.79 -0.42 -7.39
N ASP A 184 -19.37 0.52 -8.14
CA ASP A 184 -20.02 0.20 -9.41
C ASP A 184 -19.16 0.61 -10.62
N ASP A 185 -18.52 -0.37 -11.25
CA ASP A 185 -17.62 -0.19 -12.39
C ASP A 185 -18.35 -0.11 -13.76
N LEU A 186 -19.67 -0.30 -13.83
CA LEU A 186 -20.39 -0.51 -15.08
C LEU A 186 -21.18 0.70 -15.61
N GLY A 187 -21.05 1.87 -14.97
CA GLY A 187 -21.78 3.06 -15.35
C GLY A 187 -20.94 4.10 -16.12
N ASP A 188 -21.61 5.20 -16.56
CA ASP A 188 -20.92 6.35 -17.12
C ASP A 188 -19.99 7.01 -16.08
N PRO A 189 -18.83 7.53 -16.46
CA PRO A 189 -17.93 8.20 -15.52
C PRO A 189 -18.63 9.39 -14.83
N TRP A 190 -18.40 9.54 -13.53
CA TRP A 190 -18.93 10.66 -12.75
C TRP A 190 -17.86 11.72 -12.48
N GLU A 191 -18.27 12.97 -12.35
CA GLU A 191 -17.35 14.05 -12.09
C GLU A 191 -17.16 14.30 -10.59
N ALA A 192 -16.02 13.85 -10.05
CA ALA A 192 -15.68 14.04 -8.64
C ALA A 192 -15.13 15.44 -8.33
N MET A 193 -14.47 16.07 -9.29
CA MET A 193 -13.70 17.29 -9.04
C MET A 193 -14.51 18.49 -8.56
N PRO A 194 -15.73 18.77 -9.07
CA PRO A 194 -16.55 19.84 -8.50
C PRO A 194 -16.87 19.65 -7.04
N MET A 195 -17.01 18.41 -6.59
CA MET A 195 -17.38 18.06 -5.21
C MET A 195 -16.20 18.18 -4.24
N VAL A 196 -14.97 17.86 -4.68
CA VAL A 196 -13.78 18.00 -3.85
C VAL A 196 -13.26 19.43 -3.76
N THR A 197 -13.75 20.37 -4.60
CA THR A 197 -13.30 21.76 -4.60
C THR A 197 -13.52 22.49 -3.27
N ARG A 198 -14.50 22.06 -2.49
CA ARG A 198 -14.72 22.60 -1.14
C ARG A 198 -13.53 22.34 -0.17
N PHE A 199 -12.71 21.34 -0.45
CA PHE A 199 -11.54 20.96 0.38
C PHE A 199 -10.25 21.60 -0.11
N THR A 200 -10.27 22.57 -1.02
CA THR A 200 -9.07 23.20 -1.61
C THR A 200 -8.07 23.70 -0.59
N ARG A 201 -8.53 24.11 0.61
CA ARG A 201 -7.66 24.63 1.68
C ARG A 201 -7.10 23.57 2.61
N SER A 202 -7.73 22.41 2.70
CA SER A 202 -7.38 21.37 3.68
C SER A 202 -6.80 20.11 3.05
N LEU A 203 -7.16 19.77 1.82
CA LEU A 203 -6.82 18.49 1.19
C LEU A 203 -5.31 18.42 0.89
N GLU A 204 -4.71 17.36 1.40
CA GLU A 204 -3.28 17.03 1.30
C GLU A 204 -3.06 15.75 0.48
N GLU A 205 -3.97 14.78 0.63
CA GLU A 205 -3.95 13.49 -0.07
C GLU A 205 -5.33 13.18 -0.62
N LEU A 206 -5.39 12.77 -1.90
CA LEU A 206 -6.62 12.35 -2.57
C LEU A 206 -6.39 11.01 -3.27
N CYS A 207 -7.18 10.01 -2.92
CA CYS A 207 -7.27 8.74 -3.61
C CYS A 207 -8.70 8.56 -4.14
N LEU A 208 -8.84 8.30 -5.43
CA LEU A 208 -10.11 8.02 -6.09
C LEU A 208 -10.00 6.72 -6.85
N SER A 209 -10.76 5.72 -6.40
CA SER A 209 -10.85 4.41 -7.04
C SER A 209 -12.24 4.24 -7.64
N ALA A 210 -12.45 4.72 -8.86
CA ALA A 210 -13.69 4.60 -9.61
C ALA A 210 -13.54 5.12 -11.04
N LEU A 211 -14.55 4.89 -11.87
CA LEU A 211 -14.73 5.58 -13.16
C LEU A 211 -15.05 7.07 -12.92
N VAL A 212 -14.02 7.85 -12.65
CA VAL A 212 -14.11 9.29 -12.38
C VAL A 212 -13.58 10.07 -13.56
N THR A 213 -14.35 11.06 -14.05
CA THR A 213 -13.80 12.05 -14.97
C THR A 213 -13.17 13.22 -14.20
N LEU A 214 -12.02 13.65 -14.69
CA LEU A 214 -11.30 14.81 -14.16
C LEU A 214 -11.34 15.99 -15.16
N THR A 215 -12.34 16.00 -16.05
CA THR A 215 -12.39 16.92 -17.20
C THR A 215 -12.80 18.33 -16.84
N SER A 216 -13.56 18.52 -15.76
CA SER A 216 -14.13 19.81 -15.42
C SER A 216 -13.66 20.35 -14.07
N LEU A 217 -12.33 20.42 -13.86
CA LEU A 217 -11.83 21.27 -12.78
C LEU A 217 -12.23 22.73 -13.06
N PRO A 218 -12.94 23.39 -12.14
CA PRO A 218 -13.17 24.83 -12.28
C PRO A 218 -11.80 25.51 -12.45
N ASN A 219 -11.64 26.35 -13.46
CA ASN A 219 -10.36 26.97 -13.85
C ASN A 219 -9.60 27.72 -12.73
N HIS A 220 -10.18 27.80 -11.54
CA HIS A 220 -9.63 28.51 -10.37
C HIS A 220 -9.49 27.64 -9.12
N ALA A 221 -9.84 26.36 -9.18
CA ALA A 221 -9.66 25.47 -8.02
C ALA A 221 -8.20 25.02 -7.90
N VAL A 222 -7.47 25.63 -6.96
CA VAL A 222 -6.10 25.28 -6.66
C VAL A 222 -6.04 24.63 -5.27
N PHE A 223 -5.34 23.50 -5.15
CA PHE A 223 -5.12 22.75 -3.92
C PHE A 223 -3.66 22.89 -3.50
N PRO A 224 -3.30 23.96 -2.81
CA PRO A 224 -1.88 24.29 -2.54
C PRO A 224 -1.22 23.33 -1.56
N ARG A 225 -1.99 22.58 -0.79
CA ARG A 225 -1.48 21.61 0.19
C ARG A 225 -1.42 20.19 -0.35
N MET A 226 -2.01 19.94 -1.52
CA MET A 226 -2.03 18.63 -2.13
C MET A 226 -0.62 18.21 -2.54
N HIS A 227 -0.16 17.10 -2.00
CA HIS A 227 1.13 16.51 -2.32
C HIS A 227 1.02 15.09 -2.85
N ARG A 228 -0.11 14.40 -2.64
CA ARG A 228 -0.34 13.02 -3.11
C ARG A 228 -1.68 12.89 -3.81
N LEU A 229 -1.64 12.36 -5.06
CA LEU A 229 -2.82 12.10 -5.88
C LEU A 229 -2.77 10.66 -6.40
N SER A 230 -3.80 9.88 -6.10
CA SER A 230 -3.97 8.51 -6.59
C SER A 230 -5.26 8.41 -7.40
N LEU A 231 -5.12 8.02 -8.66
CA LEU A 231 -6.22 7.89 -9.62
C LEU A 231 -6.30 6.44 -10.09
N ASN A 232 -7.09 5.63 -9.39
CA ASN A 232 -7.31 4.24 -9.71
C ASN A 232 -8.67 4.08 -10.42
N GLY A 233 -8.65 3.80 -11.73
CA GLY A 233 -9.88 3.73 -12.54
C GLY A 233 -10.37 5.07 -13.11
N ALA A 234 -9.65 6.17 -12.88
CA ALA A 234 -10.05 7.47 -13.38
C ALA A 234 -9.93 7.57 -14.93
N TYR A 235 -10.94 8.17 -15.56
CA TYR A 235 -10.87 8.62 -16.94
C TYR A 235 -9.94 9.83 -17.03
N PHE A 236 -8.68 9.52 -17.18
CA PHE A 236 -7.62 10.52 -17.28
C PHE A 236 -7.28 10.74 -18.75
N ARG A 237 -7.75 11.87 -19.32
CA ARG A 237 -7.40 12.26 -20.69
C ARG A 237 -6.35 13.37 -20.73
N HIS A 238 -6.53 14.40 -19.91
CA HIS A 238 -5.72 15.61 -19.99
C HIS A 238 -5.01 15.92 -18.68
N VAL A 239 -3.70 16.11 -18.77
CA VAL A 239 -2.83 16.48 -17.64
C VAL A 239 -2.98 17.95 -17.25
N ALA A 240 -3.34 18.81 -18.21
CA ALA A 240 -3.41 20.26 -18.00
C ALA A 240 -4.24 20.67 -16.76
N PRO A 241 -5.46 20.14 -16.54
CA PRO A 241 -6.24 20.49 -15.34
C PRO A 241 -5.51 20.13 -14.03
N LEU A 242 -4.79 19.01 -14.01
CA LEU A 242 -4.07 18.57 -12.82
C LEU A 242 -2.86 19.45 -12.53
N LEU A 243 -2.12 19.88 -13.55
CA LEU A 243 -0.99 20.80 -13.42
C LEU A 243 -1.41 22.14 -12.80
N PHE A 244 -2.61 22.62 -13.11
CA PHE A 244 -3.14 23.85 -12.54
C PHE A 244 -3.68 23.66 -11.14
N ALA A 245 -4.43 22.57 -10.91
CA ALA A 245 -5.07 22.30 -9.63
C ALA A 245 -4.08 21.88 -8.54
N PHE A 246 -3.06 21.11 -8.88
CA PHE A 246 -2.13 20.49 -7.92
C PHE A 246 -0.67 20.92 -8.16
N PRO A 247 -0.32 22.19 -7.97
CA PRO A 247 1.00 22.70 -8.33
C PRO A 247 2.15 22.12 -7.48
N ASN A 248 1.86 21.62 -6.28
CA ASN A 248 2.84 21.13 -5.32
C ASN A 248 2.79 19.60 -5.19
N LEU A 249 2.31 18.91 -6.22
CA LEU A 249 2.22 17.45 -6.20
C LEU A 249 3.62 16.82 -6.17
N ASN A 250 3.82 15.88 -5.24
CA ASN A 250 5.06 15.11 -5.09
C ASN A 250 4.88 13.65 -5.47
N GLU A 251 3.65 13.11 -5.28
CA GLU A 251 3.33 11.71 -5.53
C GLU A 251 2.12 11.60 -6.45
N LEU A 252 2.29 10.89 -7.57
CA LEU A 252 1.23 10.66 -8.54
C LEU A 252 1.12 9.16 -8.85
N TYR A 253 -0.06 8.60 -8.62
CA TYR A 253 -0.44 7.26 -9.06
C TYR A 253 -1.54 7.31 -10.11
N VAL A 254 -1.33 6.62 -11.26
CA VAL A 254 -2.30 6.55 -12.35
C VAL A 254 -2.45 5.11 -12.85
N ALA A 255 -3.53 4.42 -12.46
CA ALA A 255 -3.70 3.01 -12.82
C ALA A 255 -4.43 2.77 -14.14
N TYR A 256 -5.26 3.71 -14.59
CA TYR A 256 -6.15 3.43 -15.71
C TYR A 256 -6.30 4.62 -16.67
N ALA A 257 -6.23 4.34 -17.96
CA ALA A 257 -6.62 5.28 -19.00
C ALA A 257 -7.61 4.58 -19.93
N HIS A 258 -8.93 4.85 -19.74
CA HIS A 258 -9.97 4.39 -20.65
C HIS A 258 -9.92 5.21 -21.94
N LEU A 259 -8.96 4.91 -22.81
CA LEU A 259 -8.87 5.52 -24.13
C LEU A 259 -8.98 4.43 -25.19
N HIS A 260 -9.71 4.72 -26.24
CA HIS A 260 -9.65 3.90 -27.42
C HIS A 260 -8.25 3.98 -28.05
N GLN A 261 -7.81 2.93 -28.71
CA GLN A 261 -6.46 2.86 -29.26
C GLN A 261 -6.12 4.04 -30.19
N HIS A 262 -7.12 4.52 -30.96
CA HIS A 262 -6.96 5.65 -31.89
C HIS A 262 -6.86 7.01 -31.21
N GLU A 263 -7.24 7.15 -29.92
CA GLU A 263 -7.18 8.40 -29.17
C GLU A 263 -5.86 8.59 -28.42
N ILE A 264 -5.06 7.52 -28.28
CA ILE A 264 -3.87 7.51 -27.42
C ILE A 264 -2.86 8.56 -27.88
N GLU A 265 -2.51 8.57 -29.15
CA GLU A 265 -1.44 9.42 -29.66
C GLU A 265 -1.85 10.90 -29.66
N ASP A 266 -3.10 11.20 -30.01
CA ASP A 266 -3.62 12.57 -30.00
C ASP A 266 -3.69 13.11 -28.57
N THR A 267 -4.12 12.26 -27.61
CA THR A 267 -4.18 12.64 -26.19
C THR A 267 -2.78 12.86 -25.63
N ARG A 268 -1.84 11.98 -25.95
CA ARG A 268 -0.44 12.13 -25.57
C ARG A 268 0.15 13.43 -26.11
N ALA A 269 -0.03 13.73 -27.39
CA ALA A 269 0.45 14.96 -28.02
C ALA A 269 -0.11 16.22 -27.33
N SER A 270 -1.41 16.20 -26.98
CA SER A 270 -2.06 17.26 -26.21
C SER A 270 -1.42 17.42 -24.83
N ASN A 271 -1.10 16.31 -24.13
CA ASN A 271 -0.51 16.35 -22.80
C ASN A 271 0.96 16.84 -22.84
N ILE A 272 1.72 16.50 -23.86
CA ILE A 272 3.06 17.06 -24.10
C ILE A 272 2.97 18.57 -24.29
N ALA A 273 2.06 19.04 -25.14
CA ALA A 273 1.86 20.47 -25.37
C ALA A 273 1.44 21.23 -24.10
N ALA A 274 0.61 20.63 -23.26
CA ALA A 274 0.22 21.21 -21.98
C ALA A 274 1.41 21.36 -21.03
N GLN A 275 2.27 20.38 -20.96
CA GLN A 275 3.45 20.38 -20.10
C GLN A 275 4.56 21.31 -20.59
N ALA A 276 4.60 21.62 -21.87
CA ALA A 276 5.47 22.68 -22.39
C ALA A 276 5.08 24.08 -21.84
N VAL A 277 3.82 24.27 -21.45
CA VAL A 277 3.34 25.51 -20.83
C VAL A 277 3.52 25.50 -19.31
N ARG A 278 3.23 24.39 -18.68
CA ARG A 278 3.33 24.21 -17.22
C ARG A 278 3.55 22.74 -16.91
N ARG A 279 4.55 22.44 -16.05
CA ARG A 279 4.86 21.08 -15.60
C ARG A 279 5.17 21.04 -14.10
N TRP A 280 5.14 19.85 -13.52
CA TRP A 280 5.82 19.61 -12.26
C TRP A 280 7.32 19.53 -12.53
N GLU A 281 8.13 20.26 -11.77
CA GLU A 281 9.58 20.21 -11.94
C GLU A 281 10.15 18.90 -11.40
N LYS A 282 9.58 18.41 -10.32
CA LYS A 282 10.02 17.21 -9.62
C LYS A 282 8.82 16.42 -9.07
N LEU A 283 8.91 15.10 -9.15
CA LEU A 283 8.03 14.17 -8.44
C LEU A 283 8.90 13.20 -7.62
N ASP A 284 8.54 13.02 -6.34
CA ASP A 284 9.23 12.04 -5.50
C ASP A 284 8.81 10.61 -5.84
N ASP A 285 7.53 10.42 -6.21
CA ASP A 285 7.00 9.12 -6.67
C ASP A 285 6.06 9.30 -7.87
N LEU A 286 6.31 8.52 -8.92
CA LEU A 286 5.42 8.39 -10.07
C LEU A 286 5.12 6.91 -10.31
N SER A 287 3.87 6.50 -10.16
CA SER A 287 3.50 5.10 -10.26
C SER A 287 2.23 4.88 -11.07
N GLY A 288 2.11 3.70 -11.69
CA GLY A 288 0.91 3.35 -12.43
C GLY A 288 1.09 2.28 -13.50
N VAL A 289 0.04 2.12 -14.31
CA VAL A 289 0.05 1.23 -15.47
C VAL A 289 0.75 1.93 -16.64
N LEU A 290 1.62 1.22 -17.36
CA LEU A 290 2.42 1.78 -18.46
C LEU A 290 1.60 2.62 -19.44
N ARG A 291 0.45 2.12 -19.89
CA ARG A 291 -0.40 2.83 -20.84
C ARG A 291 -0.89 4.18 -20.32
N ALA A 292 -1.26 4.26 -19.03
CA ALA A 292 -1.71 5.49 -18.40
C ALA A 292 -0.57 6.51 -18.27
N LEU A 293 0.62 6.05 -17.85
CA LEU A 293 1.83 6.87 -17.78
C LEU A 293 2.27 7.38 -19.15
N TYR A 294 2.19 6.53 -20.19
CA TYR A 294 2.49 6.91 -21.56
C TYR A 294 1.58 8.02 -22.07
N VAL A 295 0.27 7.90 -21.82
CA VAL A 295 -0.72 8.93 -22.21
C VAL A 295 -0.52 10.22 -21.42
N ALA A 296 -0.24 10.11 -20.12
CA ALA A 296 0.03 11.28 -19.27
C ALA A 296 1.25 12.08 -19.75
N ALA A 297 2.21 11.41 -20.36
CA ALA A 297 3.43 11.99 -20.94
C ALA A 297 4.18 12.90 -19.95
N ILE A 298 4.32 12.48 -18.69
CA ILE A 298 4.91 13.28 -17.62
C ILE A 298 6.36 13.65 -17.96
N ASP A 299 6.63 14.97 -17.92
CA ASP A 299 7.96 15.57 -18.09
C ASP A 299 8.37 16.22 -16.76
N ALA A 300 8.98 15.43 -15.88
CA ALA A 300 9.43 15.83 -14.55
C ALA A 300 10.67 15.03 -14.14
N ASP A 301 11.52 15.58 -13.28
CA ASP A 301 12.56 14.79 -12.60
C ASP A 301 11.89 13.87 -11.57
N VAL A 302 11.94 12.55 -11.80
CA VAL A 302 11.27 11.56 -10.95
C VAL A 302 12.31 10.84 -10.10
N HIS A 303 12.13 10.87 -8.77
CA HIS A 303 13.04 10.12 -7.91
C HIS A 303 12.74 8.61 -7.95
N ARG A 304 11.50 8.21 -7.71
CA ARG A 304 11.04 6.81 -7.75
C ARG A 304 9.95 6.64 -8.80
N MET A 305 10.09 5.58 -9.60
CA MET A 305 9.06 5.19 -10.56
C MET A 305 8.67 3.73 -10.39
N SER A 306 7.36 3.47 -10.38
CA SER A 306 6.82 2.10 -10.32
C SER A 306 5.85 1.89 -11.48
N ILE A 307 6.18 0.99 -12.39
CA ILE A 307 5.41 0.73 -13.61
C ILE A 307 4.91 -0.70 -13.62
N GLN A 308 3.61 -0.85 -13.80
CA GLN A 308 2.97 -2.13 -14.07
C GLN A 308 2.78 -2.29 -15.58
N LEU A 309 3.33 -3.36 -16.11
CA LEU A 309 3.22 -3.74 -17.51
C LEU A 309 2.21 -4.90 -17.62
N VAL A 310 1.15 -4.66 -18.35
CA VAL A 310 0.13 -5.71 -18.57
C VAL A 310 0.65 -6.74 -19.56
N ASP A 311 1.27 -6.30 -20.68
CA ASP A 311 1.83 -7.16 -21.71
C ASP A 311 3.20 -6.62 -22.20
N CYS A 312 4.22 -7.47 -22.21
CA CYS A 312 5.55 -7.10 -22.71
C CYS A 312 5.63 -7.31 -24.22
N LEU A 313 4.96 -6.46 -24.99
CA LEU A 313 4.99 -6.42 -26.44
C LEU A 313 5.97 -5.34 -26.92
N GLU A 314 6.40 -5.41 -28.19
CA GLU A 314 7.27 -4.39 -28.80
C GLU A 314 6.71 -2.96 -28.66
N THR A 315 5.38 -2.81 -28.81
CA THR A 315 4.68 -1.53 -28.59
C THR A 315 4.79 -1.01 -27.17
N ASP A 316 4.84 -1.91 -26.18
CA ASP A 316 4.94 -1.52 -24.76
C ASP A 316 6.38 -1.12 -24.40
N ILE A 317 7.38 -1.75 -25.03
CA ILE A 317 8.78 -1.33 -24.90
C ILE A 317 8.97 0.08 -25.46
N MET A 318 8.41 0.38 -26.62
CA MET A 318 8.45 1.73 -27.20
C MET A 318 7.78 2.76 -26.24
N ARG A 319 6.63 2.39 -25.64
CA ARG A 319 5.93 3.24 -24.67
C ARG A 319 6.73 3.42 -23.39
N LEU A 320 7.36 2.34 -22.90
CA LEU A 320 8.20 2.38 -21.71
C LEU A 320 9.39 3.34 -21.94
N ASN A 321 10.07 3.23 -23.07
CA ASN A 321 11.15 4.13 -23.43
C ASN A 321 10.69 5.59 -23.47
N ALA A 322 9.52 5.85 -24.08
CA ALA A 322 8.94 7.18 -24.15
C ALA A 322 8.46 7.74 -22.79
N VAL A 323 8.32 6.91 -21.77
CA VAL A 323 8.06 7.32 -20.38
C VAL A 323 9.34 7.53 -19.60
N LEU A 324 10.34 6.64 -19.76
CA LEU A 324 11.59 6.68 -19.00
C LEU A 324 12.53 7.80 -19.46
N GLU A 325 12.55 8.12 -20.75
CA GLU A 325 13.46 9.10 -21.32
C GLU A 325 13.32 10.52 -20.72
N PRO A 326 12.09 11.10 -20.59
CA PRO A 326 11.92 12.40 -19.96
C PRO A 326 12.03 12.37 -18.43
N THR A 327 11.70 11.23 -17.78
CA THR A 327 11.58 11.14 -16.31
C THR A 327 12.85 10.75 -15.60
N ARG A 328 13.74 9.99 -16.24
CA ARG A 328 15.08 9.58 -15.76
C ARG A 328 15.13 9.14 -14.30
N PRO A 329 14.35 8.13 -13.89
CA PRO A 329 14.21 7.76 -12.49
C PRO A 329 15.54 7.28 -11.89
N ARG A 330 15.73 7.52 -10.58
CA ARG A 330 16.85 6.95 -9.82
C ARG A 330 16.52 5.58 -9.25
N VAL A 331 15.26 5.36 -8.94
CA VAL A 331 14.71 4.09 -8.46
C VAL A 331 13.62 3.66 -9.42
N LEU A 332 13.72 2.46 -9.98
CA LEU A 332 12.76 1.93 -10.94
C LEU A 332 12.25 0.56 -10.51
N ASN A 333 10.93 0.47 -10.35
CA ASN A 333 10.23 -0.79 -10.10
C ASN A 333 9.44 -1.17 -11.36
N LEU A 334 9.72 -2.33 -11.94
CA LEU A 334 9.03 -2.84 -13.12
C LEU A 334 8.36 -4.17 -12.80
N ASP A 335 7.03 -4.21 -12.91
CA ASP A 335 6.25 -5.43 -12.87
C ASP A 335 5.71 -5.74 -14.26
N PHE A 336 6.06 -6.90 -14.83
CA PHE A 336 5.65 -7.25 -16.17
C PHE A 336 5.43 -8.75 -16.41
N LEU A 337 4.58 -9.03 -17.39
CA LEU A 337 4.31 -10.36 -17.89
C LEU A 337 5.29 -10.69 -19.04
N LEU A 338 6.19 -11.64 -18.82
CA LEU A 338 7.20 -12.02 -19.80
C LEU A 338 6.59 -12.82 -20.96
N ARG A 339 6.59 -12.24 -22.16
CA ARG A 339 6.19 -12.91 -23.40
C ARG A 339 7.34 -13.10 -24.39
N LEU A 340 8.28 -12.17 -24.42
CA LEU A 340 9.37 -12.10 -25.40
C LEU A 340 10.71 -11.85 -24.70
N VAL A 341 11.46 -12.91 -24.44
CA VAL A 341 12.80 -12.83 -23.79
C VAL A 341 13.78 -11.98 -24.59
N ARG A 342 13.74 -12.08 -25.93
CA ARG A 342 14.66 -11.36 -26.83
C ARG A 342 14.56 -9.82 -26.72
N GLU A 343 13.45 -9.31 -26.19
CA GLU A 343 13.22 -7.89 -26.04
C GLU A 343 13.73 -7.34 -24.68
N LEU A 344 14.04 -8.23 -23.72
CA LEU A 344 14.54 -7.80 -22.42
C LEU A 344 15.77 -6.88 -22.48
N PRO A 345 16.80 -7.16 -23.28
CA PRO A 345 17.99 -6.30 -23.34
C PRO A 345 17.71 -4.85 -23.77
N ASN A 346 16.62 -4.64 -24.52
CA ASN A 346 16.26 -3.32 -25.06
C ASN A 346 15.14 -2.63 -24.27
N MET A 347 14.69 -3.22 -23.15
CA MET A 347 13.53 -2.74 -22.41
C MET A 347 13.73 -1.38 -21.77
N ILE A 348 14.93 -1.12 -21.23
CA ILE A 348 15.27 0.16 -20.59
C ILE A 348 16.29 0.87 -21.47
N PRO A 349 16.00 2.10 -21.93
CA PRO A 349 16.95 2.85 -22.76
C PRO A 349 18.21 3.18 -21.96
N GLU A 350 19.38 3.10 -22.60
CA GLU A 350 20.68 3.36 -22.00
C GLU A 350 20.73 4.71 -21.27
N GLU A 351 20.16 5.75 -21.87
CA GLU A 351 20.14 7.10 -21.28
C GLU A 351 19.35 7.17 -19.98
N ALA A 352 18.24 6.43 -19.86
CA ALA A 352 17.49 6.33 -18.61
C ALA A 352 18.25 5.50 -17.57
N GLY A 353 18.96 4.47 -18.02
CA GLY A 353 19.77 3.60 -17.17
C GLY A 353 20.99 4.27 -16.53
N LYS A 354 21.54 5.34 -17.14
CA LYS A 354 22.72 6.04 -16.61
C LYS A 354 22.53 6.63 -15.21
N ASN A 355 21.31 7.03 -14.85
CA ASN A 355 20.99 7.61 -13.55
C ASN A 355 20.42 6.60 -12.55
N LEU A 356 20.19 5.37 -13.00
CA LEU A 356 19.49 4.35 -12.23
C LEU A 356 20.39 3.80 -11.12
N GLN A 357 20.02 4.02 -9.88
CA GLN A 357 20.73 3.56 -8.69
C GLN A 357 20.14 2.29 -8.09
N ALA A 358 18.82 2.12 -8.25
CA ALA A 358 18.11 0.97 -7.73
C ALA A 358 17.07 0.46 -8.75
N LEU A 359 17.06 -0.86 -8.97
CA LEU A 359 16.15 -1.52 -9.91
C LEU A 359 15.49 -2.73 -9.25
N ARG A 360 14.17 -2.77 -9.36
CA ARG A 360 13.41 -3.98 -9.05
C ARG A 360 12.73 -4.49 -10.32
N LEU A 361 12.99 -5.73 -10.64
CA LEU A 361 12.34 -6.47 -11.72
C LEU A 361 11.43 -7.54 -11.11
N CYS A 362 10.14 -7.42 -11.31
CA CYS A 362 9.15 -8.40 -10.91
C CYS A 362 8.58 -9.06 -12.18
N ILE A 363 9.08 -10.25 -12.51
CA ILE A 363 8.85 -10.91 -13.78
C ILE A 363 7.84 -12.03 -13.62
N ASN A 364 6.65 -11.83 -14.17
CA ASN A 364 5.61 -12.85 -14.21
C ASN A 364 5.83 -13.75 -15.44
N MET A 365 6.09 -15.02 -15.19
CA MET A 365 6.38 -16.00 -16.22
C MET A 365 5.15 -16.78 -16.73
N ALA A 366 3.93 -16.39 -16.32
CA ALA A 366 2.71 -17.14 -16.70
C ALA A 366 2.47 -17.19 -18.23
N ALA A 367 2.96 -16.19 -18.96
CA ALA A 367 2.80 -16.11 -20.41
C ALA A 367 4.01 -16.61 -21.21
N CYS A 368 5.05 -17.13 -20.54
CA CYS A 368 6.20 -17.71 -21.24
C CYS A 368 5.79 -18.90 -22.12
N THR A 369 6.28 -18.96 -23.34
CA THR A 369 6.07 -20.10 -24.23
C THR A 369 6.88 -21.32 -23.78
N PRO A 370 6.49 -22.56 -24.12
CA PRO A 370 7.20 -23.78 -23.68
C PRO A 370 8.66 -23.87 -24.13
N ASP A 371 9.01 -23.20 -25.21
CA ASP A 371 10.35 -23.14 -25.80
C ASP A 371 11.30 -22.15 -25.10
N MET A 372 10.79 -21.30 -24.21
CA MET A 372 11.64 -20.43 -23.37
C MET A 372 12.28 -21.24 -22.26
N CYS A 373 13.58 -21.48 -22.34
CA CYS A 373 14.34 -22.11 -21.26
C CYS A 373 14.76 -21.07 -20.19
N ALA A 374 15.08 -21.56 -19.01
CA ALA A 374 15.48 -20.70 -17.90
C ALA A 374 16.79 -19.94 -18.19
N GLU A 375 17.73 -20.59 -18.91
CA GLU A 375 18.96 -19.94 -19.33
C GLU A 375 18.70 -18.74 -20.25
N SER A 376 17.78 -18.86 -21.23
CA SER A 376 17.46 -17.76 -22.13
C SER A 376 16.84 -16.57 -21.40
N ILE A 377 16.03 -16.82 -20.35
CA ILE A 377 15.46 -15.76 -19.51
C ILE A 377 16.56 -15.05 -18.73
N LEU A 378 17.50 -15.79 -18.15
CA LEU A 378 18.64 -15.21 -17.44
C LEU A 378 19.56 -14.43 -18.38
N ASP A 379 19.86 -14.96 -19.57
CA ASP A 379 20.66 -14.24 -20.58
C ASP A 379 19.98 -12.92 -20.99
N GLY A 380 18.65 -12.91 -21.12
CA GLY A 380 17.87 -11.70 -21.35
C GLY A 380 18.00 -10.69 -20.21
N ILE A 381 17.96 -11.15 -18.97
CA ILE A 381 18.16 -10.29 -17.78
C ILE A 381 19.59 -9.75 -17.73
N TYR A 382 20.60 -10.56 -17.97
CA TYR A 382 22.00 -10.10 -18.01
C TYR A 382 22.19 -9.04 -19.10
N GLY A 383 21.64 -9.27 -20.30
CA GLY A 383 21.68 -8.28 -21.36
C GLY A 383 20.98 -6.98 -21.02
N LEU A 384 19.88 -7.03 -20.24
CA LEU A 384 19.20 -5.85 -19.72
C LEU A 384 20.08 -5.07 -18.73
N LEU A 385 20.83 -5.76 -17.88
CA LEU A 385 21.60 -5.16 -16.79
C LEU A 385 22.95 -4.58 -17.25
N ALA A 386 23.56 -5.12 -18.30
CA ALA A 386 24.89 -4.76 -18.78
C ALA A 386 25.12 -3.23 -18.97
N PRO A 387 24.13 -2.40 -19.42
CA PRO A 387 24.34 -0.97 -19.58
C PRO A 387 24.36 -0.16 -18.26
N PHE A 388 23.97 -0.73 -17.12
CA PHE A 388 23.68 0.04 -15.90
C PHE A 388 24.89 0.20 -14.98
N SER A 389 25.82 1.04 -15.37
CA SER A 389 27.06 1.28 -14.61
C SER A 389 26.86 1.98 -13.25
N SER A 390 25.74 2.65 -13.01
CA SER A 390 25.42 3.36 -11.76
C SER A 390 24.57 2.55 -10.78
N LEU A 391 24.14 1.34 -11.17
CA LEU A 391 23.24 0.51 -10.38
C LEU A 391 23.96 -0.05 -9.12
N THR A 392 23.39 0.21 -7.95
CA THR A 392 23.93 -0.23 -6.67
C THR A 392 23.01 -1.21 -5.94
N HIS A 393 21.73 -1.21 -6.25
CA HIS A 393 20.71 -2.08 -5.64
C HIS A 393 19.91 -2.78 -6.74
N LEU A 394 19.82 -4.09 -6.68
CA LEU A 394 19.05 -4.89 -7.62
C LEU A 394 18.19 -5.91 -6.89
N THR A 395 16.91 -5.91 -7.21
CA THR A 395 15.99 -7.00 -6.83
C THR A 395 15.46 -7.65 -8.11
N VAL A 396 15.63 -8.95 -8.25
CA VAL A 396 15.02 -9.73 -9.33
C VAL A 396 14.08 -10.75 -8.71
N ARG A 397 12.82 -10.64 -9.04
CA ARG A 397 11.79 -11.59 -8.65
C ARG A 397 11.22 -12.30 -9.86
N LEU A 398 11.38 -13.62 -9.92
CA LEU A 398 10.77 -14.46 -10.93
C LEU A 398 9.62 -15.24 -10.29
N PHE A 399 8.40 -15.06 -10.78
CA PHE A 399 7.25 -15.76 -10.23
C PHE A 399 6.32 -16.24 -11.34
N CYS A 400 5.59 -17.30 -11.05
CA CYS A 400 4.60 -17.85 -11.96
C CYS A 400 3.32 -18.12 -11.16
N PRO A 401 2.29 -17.29 -11.27
CA PRO A 401 1.03 -17.52 -10.57
C PRO A 401 0.32 -18.77 -11.13
N ASP A 402 -0.30 -19.53 -10.24
CA ASP A 402 -0.99 -20.79 -10.56
C ASP A 402 -2.42 -20.50 -11.11
N TRP A 403 -2.51 -19.93 -12.32
CA TRP A 403 -3.79 -19.41 -12.85
C TRP A 403 -4.56 -20.38 -13.76
N SER A 404 -3.99 -21.48 -14.21
CA SER A 404 -4.75 -22.41 -15.04
C SER A 404 -4.37 -23.87 -14.85
N THR A 405 -5.39 -24.72 -14.83
CA THR A 405 -5.27 -26.18 -14.79
C THR A 405 -4.67 -26.78 -16.06
N ASP A 406 -4.72 -26.06 -17.18
CA ASP A 406 -4.37 -26.60 -18.51
C ASP A 406 -2.88 -26.51 -18.86
N SER A 407 -2.09 -25.72 -18.12
CA SER A 407 -0.65 -25.53 -18.37
C SER A 407 0.26 -26.17 -17.32
N ARG A 408 -0.27 -27.07 -16.48
CA ARG A 408 0.45 -27.63 -15.32
C ARG A 408 1.74 -28.37 -15.63
N GLU A 409 1.84 -29.07 -16.76
CA GLU A 409 3.05 -29.82 -17.11
C GLU A 409 4.19 -28.91 -17.56
N ALA A 410 3.95 -28.03 -18.52
CA ALA A 410 4.95 -27.06 -19.00
C ALA A 410 5.39 -26.10 -17.86
N TYR A 411 4.50 -25.83 -16.92
CA TYR A 411 4.79 -25.10 -15.71
C TYR A 411 5.72 -25.86 -14.76
N ARG A 412 5.44 -27.14 -14.48
CA ARG A 412 6.28 -27.98 -13.61
C ARG A 412 7.69 -28.12 -14.12
N ASP A 413 7.86 -28.30 -15.43
CA ASP A 413 9.18 -28.46 -16.04
C ASP A 413 10.01 -27.17 -15.92
N ARG A 414 9.40 -26.01 -16.11
CA ARG A 414 10.07 -24.72 -15.91
C ARG A 414 10.45 -24.46 -14.45
N VAL A 415 9.51 -24.71 -13.54
CA VAL A 415 9.76 -24.64 -12.10
C VAL A 415 10.90 -25.58 -11.70
N ALA A 416 10.93 -26.79 -12.26
CA ALA A 416 12.01 -27.75 -12.00
C ALA A 416 13.35 -27.23 -12.56
N ALA A 417 13.35 -26.62 -13.76
CA ALA A 417 14.56 -26.02 -14.34
C ALA A 417 15.12 -24.90 -13.47
N PHE A 418 14.27 -23.96 -13.01
CA PHE A 418 14.71 -22.89 -12.11
C PHE A 418 15.15 -23.40 -10.73
N ARG A 419 14.50 -24.45 -10.20
CA ARG A 419 14.93 -25.09 -8.94
C ARG A 419 16.26 -25.83 -9.05
N GLY A 420 16.61 -26.30 -10.24
CA GLY A 420 17.89 -26.97 -10.52
C GLY A 420 19.05 -26.01 -10.72
N MET A 421 18.79 -24.72 -10.83
CA MET A 421 19.85 -23.72 -11.01
C MET A 421 20.54 -23.40 -9.68
N GLU A 422 21.83 -23.25 -9.76
CA GLU A 422 22.65 -22.81 -8.65
C GLU A 422 22.53 -21.28 -8.53
N ILE A 423 21.73 -20.80 -7.56
CA ILE A 423 21.41 -19.36 -7.40
C ILE A 423 22.70 -18.55 -7.19
N HIS A 424 23.69 -19.13 -6.52
CA HIS A 424 24.98 -18.50 -6.30
C HIS A 424 25.69 -18.14 -7.63
N SER A 425 25.70 -19.06 -8.60
CA SER A 425 26.26 -18.81 -9.93
C SER A 425 25.51 -17.71 -10.69
N ILE A 426 24.18 -17.59 -10.48
CA ILE A 426 23.40 -16.48 -11.03
C ILE A 426 23.84 -15.16 -10.40
N ALA A 427 24.02 -15.14 -9.07
CA ALA A 427 24.47 -13.94 -8.36
C ALA A 427 25.87 -13.49 -8.80
N GLU A 428 26.83 -14.41 -8.92
CA GLU A 428 28.18 -14.13 -9.41
C GLU A 428 28.13 -13.48 -10.81
N ARG A 429 27.36 -14.06 -11.73
CA ARG A 429 27.24 -13.53 -13.09
C ARG A 429 26.56 -12.16 -13.12
N VAL A 430 25.54 -11.91 -12.29
CA VAL A 430 24.94 -10.57 -12.16
C VAL A 430 25.96 -9.54 -11.72
N VAL A 431 26.82 -9.88 -10.77
CA VAL A 431 27.86 -8.96 -10.27
C VAL A 431 28.97 -8.72 -11.29
N GLU A 432 29.29 -9.72 -12.13
CA GLU A 432 30.19 -9.53 -13.27
C GLU A 432 29.64 -8.51 -14.29
N GLU A 433 28.33 -8.57 -14.58
CA GLU A 433 27.68 -7.64 -15.52
C GLU A 433 27.46 -6.23 -14.91
N VAL A 434 27.29 -6.13 -13.56
CA VAL A 434 27.02 -4.88 -12.86
C VAL A 434 28.06 -4.63 -11.77
N PRO A 435 29.25 -4.13 -12.09
CA PRO A 435 30.41 -4.07 -11.18
C PRO A 435 30.22 -3.12 -9.99
N ASN A 436 29.30 -2.16 -10.04
CA ASN A 436 29.00 -1.23 -8.95
C ASN A 436 27.89 -1.72 -8.02
N LEU A 437 27.36 -2.92 -8.24
CA LEU A 437 26.31 -3.50 -7.41
C LEU A 437 26.83 -3.73 -5.99
N ARG A 438 26.02 -3.32 -5.00
CA ARG A 438 26.31 -3.49 -3.57
C ARG A 438 25.34 -4.45 -2.91
N HIS A 439 24.12 -4.48 -3.38
CA HIS A 439 23.03 -5.27 -2.80
C HIS A 439 22.27 -5.98 -3.91
N LEU A 440 22.15 -7.27 -3.80
CA LEU A 440 21.43 -8.14 -4.73
C LEU A 440 20.41 -8.99 -3.97
N MET A 441 19.16 -8.93 -4.38
CA MET A 441 18.12 -9.86 -3.92
C MET A 441 17.61 -10.66 -5.11
N LEU A 442 17.68 -11.98 -5.02
CA LEU A 442 17.07 -12.89 -5.98
C LEU A 442 15.95 -13.66 -5.29
N ASP A 443 14.75 -13.54 -5.79
CA ASP A 443 13.55 -14.24 -5.32
C ASP A 443 12.98 -15.07 -6.46
N ILE A 444 13.32 -16.34 -6.49
CA ILE A 444 12.79 -17.29 -7.46
C ILE A 444 11.67 -18.07 -6.77
N CYS A 445 10.45 -17.65 -7.01
CA CYS A 445 9.25 -18.16 -6.35
C CYS A 445 8.30 -18.83 -7.34
N PRO A 446 8.62 -20.05 -7.82
CA PRO A 446 7.73 -20.79 -8.69
C PRO A 446 6.52 -21.29 -7.88
N GLY A 447 5.34 -20.74 -8.11
CA GLY A 447 4.08 -21.18 -7.52
C GLY A 447 3.58 -20.41 -6.30
N ALA A 448 4.00 -19.18 -6.09
CA ALA A 448 3.40 -18.31 -5.07
C ALA A 448 2.16 -17.60 -5.64
N THR A 449 1.02 -17.79 -5.00
CA THR A 449 -0.09 -16.85 -5.08
C THR A 449 0.35 -15.54 -4.43
N LEU A 450 0.43 -14.47 -5.22
CA LEU A 450 0.58 -13.13 -4.70
C LEU A 450 -0.74 -12.71 -4.03
N THR A 451 -0.92 -13.08 -2.77
CA THR A 451 -1.89 -12.38 -1.92
C THR A 451 -1.17 -11.16 -1.39
N GLN A 452 -1.61 -9.98 -1.78
CA GLN A 452 -1.05 -8.68 -1.39
C GLN A 452 -1.07 -8.43 0.13
N THR A 453 -1.70 -9.28 0.91
CA THR A 453 -2.03 -9.03 2.33
C THR A 453 -1.25 -9.88 3.33
N ASP A 454 -0.67 -11.00 2.90
CA ASP A 454 0.08 -11.85 3.81
C ASP A 454 1.56 -11.80 3.44
N GLY A 455 2.39 -11.42 4.41
CA GLY A 455 3.83 -11.55 4.29
C GLY A 455 4.19 -12.96 3.76
N PRO A 456 5.29 -13.13 3.05
CA PRO A 456 5.60 -14.33 2.28
C PRO A 456 5.55 -15.56 3.18
N GLN A 457 4.43 -16.30 3.16
CA GLN A 457 4.43 -17.66 3.66
C GLN A 457 5.37 -18.44 2.74
N LEU A 458 6.51 -18.85 3.29
CA LEU A 458 7.50 -19.69 2.63
C LEU A 458 6.82 -21.00 2.21
N SER A 459 6.26 -21.03 0.99
CA SER A 459 5.86 -22.29 0.39
C SER A 459 7.12 -23.14 0.17
N SER A 460 7.03 -24.43 0.43
CA SER A 460 8.12 -25.39 0.24
C SER A 460 8.59 -25.38 -1.22
N GLY A 461 9.60 -24.59 -1.55
CA GLY A 461 10.15 -24.45 -2.89
C GLY A 461 10.56 -23.04 -3.31
N ARG A 462 10.45 -22.06 -2.43
CA ARG A 462 10.99 -20.71 -2.64
C ARG A 462 12.49 -20.76 -2.47
N ALA A 463 13.23 -20.28 -3.47
CA ALA A 463 14.64 -19.99 -3.37
C ALA A 463 14.80 -18.47 -3.38
N ALA A 464 15.01 -17.90 -2.20
CA ALA A 464 15.16 -16.46 -2.03
C ALA A 464 16.41 -16.19 -1.22
N GLU A 465 17.33 -15.44 -1.77
CA GLU A 465 18.60 -15.12 -1.15
C GLU A 465 18.94 -13.65 -1.34
N TYR A 466 19.67 -13.10 -0.38
CA TYR A 466 20.23 -11.76 -0.40
C TYR A 466 21.75 -11.83 -0.34
N TRP A 467 22.43 -11.01 -1.14
CA TRP A 467 23.88 -10.90 -1.15
C TRP A 467 24.35 -9.46 -0.99
N GLU A 468 25.38 -9.30 -0.17
CA GLU A 468 26.23 -8.12 -0.19
C GLU A 468 27.30 -8.31 -1.27
N CYS A 469 27.44 -7.32 -2.14
CA CYS A 469 28.40 -7.34 -3.23
C CYS A 469 29.53 -6.34 -2.94
N ARG A 470 30.78 -6.80 -2.94
CA ARG A 470 31.96 -5.95 -2.73
C ARG A 470 33.04 -6.33 -3.71
N GLU A 471 33.52 -5.36 -4.49
CA GLU A 471 34.65 -5.53 -5.41
C GLU A 471 34.52 -6.76 -6.35
N GLY A 472 33.32 -6.99 -6.86
CA GLY A 472 33.03 -8.12 -7.76
C GLY A 472 32.87 -9.48 -7.06
N GLN A 473 32.80 -9.51 -5.72
CA GLN A 473 32.54 -10.72 -4.94
C GLN A 473 31.16 -10.66 -4.29
N VAL A 474 30.52 -11.81 -4.15
CA VAL A 474 29.22 -11.97 -3.50
C VAL A 474 29.40 -12.65 -2.14
N ALA A 475 28.74 -12.14 -1.11
CA ALA A 475 28.66 -12.74 0.19
C ALA A 475 27.18 -12.87 0.59
N LEU A 476 26.76 -14.07 0.99
CA LEU A 476 25.40 -14.32 1.44
C LEU A 476 25.10 -13.54 2.72
N GLY A 477 24.03 -12.75 2.73
CA GLY A 477 23.55 -11.98 3.87
C GLY A 477 22.21 -12.48 4.42
N GLU A 478 21.71 -11.82 5.45
CA GLU A 478 20.39 -12.13 6.01
C GLU A 478 19.28 -11.51 5.15
N TRP A 479 18.26 -12.30 4.79
CA TRP A 479 17.15 -11.86 3.96
C TRP A 479 16.40 -10.64 4.54
N ALA A 480 16.10 -10.65 5.84
CA ALA A 480 15.41 -9.55 6.51
C ALA A 480 16.21 -8.23 6.47
N GLU A 481 17.54 -8.30 6.53
CA GLU A 481 18.39 -7.13 6.34
C GLU A 481 18.35 -6.63 4.90
N GLY A 482 18.39 -7.53 3.93
CA GLY A 482 18.22 -7.22 2.52
C GLY A 482 16.89 -6.53 2.25
N GLU A 483 15.77 -7.05 2.72
CA GLU A 483 14.46 -6.44 2.59
C GLU A 483 14.43 -5.02 3.17
N ARG A 484 15.01 -4.82 4.35
CA ARG A 484 15.10 -3.49 4.97
C ARG A 484 15.90 -2.52 4.11
N LEU A 485 17.09 -2.91 3.65
CA LEU A 485 17.95 -2.07 2.82
C LEU A 485 17.29 -1.72 1.49
N MET A 486 16.60 -2.67 0.85
CA MET A 486 15.87 -2.41 -0.39
C MET A 486 14.69 -1.46 -0.15
N THR A 487 13.96 -1.63 0.96
CA THR A 487 12.87 -0.71 1.35
C THR A 487 13.39 0.70 1.63
N ASP A 488 14.55 0.84 2.31
CA ASP A 488 15.16 2.14 2.60
C ASP A 488 15.52 2.93 1.33
N VAL A 489 15.86 2.26 0.23
CA VAL A 489 16.10 2.90 -1.07
C VAL A 489 14.85 2.99 -1.95
N GLY A 490 13.73 2.41 -1.51
CA GLY A 490 12.44 2.50 -2.19
C GLY A 490 12.15 1.37 -3.19
N LEU A 491 12.79 0.21 -3.06
CA LEU A 491 12.53 -1.00 -3.85
C LEU A 491 11.52 -1.93 -3.20
#